data_d39d997dfa1cf30051fefc6696fe563c
#
_entry.id   d39d997dfa1cf30051fefc6696fe563c
#
_cell.length_a   1.000
_cell.length_b   1.000
_cell.length_c   1.000
_cell.angle_alpha   90.00
_cell.angle_beta   90.00
_cell.angle_gamma   90.00
#
_symmetry.space_group_name_H-M   'P 1'
#
loop_
_entity.id
_entity.type
_entity.pdbx_description
1 polymer ?
#
loop_
_entity_poly.entity_id
_entity_poly.type
_entity_poly.pdbx_seq_one_letter_code
_entity_poly.pdbx_strand_id
1 'polypeptide(L)'
;MNDTFDFIEGVKPKPKDHLEILPVSVMEIGPMGKQGVRGDTDHNKQSSRSGYSPFPYEIAETCAALFLRDAKLTVDPFAGWGERGDAMKRHNKEYRGFDLSPEAIENASKKYEVHNTLADSRTVDVPSHDGLLTCPPYWSLEKYAGDNGLDRCKEWETFISEYDHVLSRFASMAESGATYCIMTGDWRDDGTYYDLTFRTELIMHKLGFIPFDKVVVSRLGISKVKIMLPQAKRLGYTVKVHEMLTVFKKL
;
A
#
# COMPACT_ATOMS: atom_id res chain seq x y z
N MET A 1 -34.00 -16.64 -10.29
CA MET A 1 -33.16 -16.17 -11.40
C MET A 1 -31.74 -16.29 -10.90
N ASN A 2 -31.21 -17.47 -11.16
CA ASN A 2 -29.87 -17.86 -10.85
C ASN A 2 -29.00 -17.61 -12.05
N ASP A 3 -27.71 -17.38 -11.76
CA ASP A 3 -26.61 -17.79 -12.60
C ASP A 3 -26.13 -16.80 -13.67
N THR A 4 -25.05 -16.12 -13.30
CA THR A 4 -24.14 -15.60 -14.31
C THR A 4 -22.68 -15.50 -13.83
N PHE A 5 -22.19 -16.40 -12.97
CA PHE A 5 -20.77 -16.39 -12.61
C PHE A 5 -20.04 -17.74 -12.74
N ASP A 6 -20.49 -18.59 -13.67
CA ASP A 6 -19.80 -19.84 -13.98
C ASP A 6 -18.72 -19.72 -15.08
N PHE A 7 -17.87 -18.69 -15.04
CA PHE A 7 -16.81 -18.53 -16.04
C PHE A 7 -15.40 -18.84 -15.56
N ILE A 8 -15.22 -19.44 -14.39
CA ILE A 8 -13.91 -19.92 -13.96
C ILE A 8 -14.03 -21.38 -13.52
N GLU A 9 -14.04 -22.28 -14.50
CA GLU A 9 -13.84 -23.71 -14.22
C GLU A 9 -12.49 -23.92 -13.54
N GLY A 10 -12.50 -24.43 -12.31
CA GLY A 10 -11.31 -24.89 -11.60
C GLY A 10 -11.03 -24.25 -10.25
N VAL A 11 -11.73 -23.21 -9.83
CA VAL A 11 -11.54 -22.65 -8.49
C VAL A 11 -12.43 -23.37 -7.49
N LYS A 12 -11.86 -24.36 -6.78
CA LYS A 12 -12.54 -24.96 -5.62
C LYS A 12 -12.68 -23.91 -4.51
N PRO A 13 -13.89 -23.67 -3.96
CA PRO A 13 -14.05 -22.76 -2.83
C PRO A 13 -13.21 -23.27 -1.65
N LYS A 14 -12.35 -22.41 -1.12
CA LYS A 14 -11.61 -22.68 0.13
C LYS A 14 -12.54 -22.55 1.33
N PRO A 15 -12.23 -23.19 2.49
CA PRO A 15 -13.08 -23.19 3.66
C PRO A 15 -13.41 -21.78 4.18
N LYS A 16 -14.56 -21.64 4.83
CA LYS A 16 -15.24 -20.40 5.28
C LYS A 16 -14.50 -19.50 6.29
N ASP A 17 -13.23 -19.72 6.57
CA ASP A 17 -12.44 -18.90 7.51
C ASP A 17 -11.65 -17.76 6.85
N HIS A 18 -11.77 -17.58 5.53
CA HIS A 18 -11.18 -16.48 4.80
C HIS A 18 -12.22 -15.38 4.57
N LEU A 19 -11.82 -14.12 4.76
CA LEU A 19 -12.61 -12.97 4.32
C LEU A 19 -13.09 -13.21 2.89
N GLU A 20 -14.38 -13.05 2.66
CA GLU A 20 -14.96 -13.12 1.33
C GLU A 20 -14.44 -11.93 0.53
N ILE A 21 -13.41 -12.17 -0.27
CA ILE A 21 -12.81 -11.14 -1.09
C ILE A 21 -13.70 -10.92 -2.31
N LEU A 22 -14.35 -9.77 -2.35
CA LEU A 22 -15.08 -9.34 -3.52
C LEU A 22 -14.11 -8.68 -4.51
N PRO A 23 -13.90 -9.26 -5.71
CA PRO A 23 -13.01 -8.69 -6.72
C PRO A 23 -13.70 -7.52 -7.44
N VAL A 24 -13.81 -6.39 -6.76
CA VAL A 24 -14.43 -5.17 -7.28
C VAL A 24 -13.41 -4.03 -7.37
N SER A 25 -13.56 -3.17 -8.38
CA SER A 25 -12.63 -2.08 -8.63
C SER A 25 -12.80 -0.86 -7.69
N VAL A 26 -13.80 -0.87 -6.81
CA VAL A 26 -13.97 0.14 -5.76
C VAL A 26 -14.17 -0.59 -4.44
N MET A 27 -13.24 -0.41 -3.53
CA MET A 27 -13.30 -0.98 -2.18
C MET A 27 -13.53 0.14 -1.17
N GLU A 28 -14.61 0.05 -0.40
CA GLU A 28 -14.87 0.97 0.69
C GLU A 28 -14.22 0.46 1.96
N ILE A 29 -13.30 1.26 2.49
CA ILE A 29 -12.70 0.99 3.78
C ILE A 29 -13.53 1.77 4.83
N GLY A 30 -14.10 1.06 5.80
CA GLY A 30 -14.82 1.70 6.91
C GLY A 30 -13.93 2.64 7.71
N PRO A 31 -14.49 3.43 8.65
CA PRO A 31 -13.69 4.29 9.53
C PRO A 31 -12.66 3.44 10.26
N MET A 32 -11.39 3.87 10.25
CA MET A 32 -10.31 3.23 11.02
C MET A 32 -10.78 3.06 12.49
N GLY A 33 -11.05 1.84 12.91
CA GLY A 33 -11.63 1.49 14.20
C GLY A 33 -12.80 0.52 14.14
N LYS A 34 -13.42 0.32 12.97
CA LYS A 34 -14.40 -0.76 12.75
C LYS A 34 -13.85 -1.89 11.89
N GLN A 35 -12.68 -1.68 11.30
CA GLN A 35 -12.02 -2.63 10.43
C GLN A 35 -10.99 -3.49 11.15
N GLY A 36 -10.87 -3.39 12.43
CA GLY A 36 -10.08 -4.37 13.14
C GLY A 36 -10.67 -5.74 12.86
N VAL A 37 -10.15 -6.42 11.88
CA VAL A 37 -10.21 -7.85 11.87
C VAL A 37 -9.83 -8.28 13.29
N ARG A 38 -10.85 -8.68 14.08
CA ARG A 38 -10.72 -9.13 15.46
C ARG A 38 -10.45 -8.07 16.54
N GLY A 39 -11.34 -7.07 16.67
CA GLY A 39 -11.58 -6.41 17.95
C GLY A 39 -10.45 -5.59 18.56
N ASP A 40 -9.41 -5.26 17.81
CA ASP A 40 -8.29 -4.50 18.31
C ASP A 40 -8.52 -3.00 18.17
N THR A 41 -9.16 -2.42 19.20
CA THR A 41 -9.47 -1.00 19.31
C THR A 41 -8.24 -0.13 19.61
N ASP A 42 -7.06 -0.70 19.83
CA ASP A 42 -5.86 0.03 20.19
C ASP A 42 -5.17 0.74 19.02
N HIS A 43 -5.43 0.33 17.77
CA HIS A 43 -4.94 1.04 16.59
C HIS A 43 -5.34 2.51 16.54
N ASN A 44 -6.55 2.85 17.00
CA ASN A 44 -7.03 4.24 16.99
C ASN A 44 -6.34 5.17 17.98
N LYS A 45 -5.74 4.64 19.04
CA LYS A 45 -5.05 5.46 20.05
C LYS A 45 -3.62 5.79 19.66
N GLN A 46 -2.96 4.92 18.86
CA GLN A 46 -1.60 5.14 18.38
C GLN A 46 -1.53 6.06 17.16
N SER A 47 -2.44 5.90 16.19
CA SER A 47 -2.45 6.71 14.96
C SER A 47 -2.65 8.21 15.19
N SER A 48 -3.36 8.59 16.27
CA SER A 48 -3.61 10.00 16.60
C SER A 48 -2.42 10.69 17.30
N ARG A 49 -1.44 9.95 17.80
CA ARG A 49 -0.30 10.48 18.55
C ARG A 49 1.06 10.37 17.85
N SER A 50 1.21 9.41 16.95
CA SER A 50 2.50 9.13 16.28
C SER A 50 2.62 9.64 14.86
N GLY A 51 1.55 10.17 14.25
CA GLY A 51 1.55 10.62 12.85
C GLY A 51 1.57 9.46 11.82
N TYR A 52 1.48 8.21 12.25
CA TYR A 52 1.50 7.05 11.37
C TYR A 52 0.11 6.64 10.93
N SER A 53 -0.03 6.34 9.63
CA SER A 53 -1.24 5.79 9.04
C SER A 53 -1.05 4.29 8.82
N PRO A 54 -1.79 3.40 9.51
CA PRO A 54 -1.70 1.98 9.26
C PRO A 54 -2.23 1.64 7.87
N PHE A 55 -1.61 0.65 7.22
CA PHE A 55 -2.11 0.15 5.95
C PHE A 55 -3.44 -0.57 6.14
N PRO A 56 -4.45 -0.35 5.27
CA PRO A 56 -5.74 -1.04 5.39
C PRO A 56 -5.57 -2.55 5.24
N TYR A 57 -5.95 -3.28 6.29
CA TYR A 57 -5.73 -4.72 6.34
C TYR A 57 -6.49 -5.47 5.26
N GLU A 58 -7.72 -5.05 4.94
CA GLU A 58 -8.55 -5.64 3.88
C GLU A 58 -7.89 -5.53 2.49
N ILE A 59 -7.16 -4.43 2.26
CA ILE A 59 -6.42 -4.26 1.01
C ILE A 59 -5.20 -5.19 0.98
N ALA A 60 -4.50 -5.35 2.11
CA ALA A 60 -3.39 -6.30 2.21
C ALA A 60 -3.84 -7.75 1.96
N GLU A 61 -4.95 -8.15 2.57
CA GLU A 61 -5.59 -9.46 2.36
C GLU A 61 -6.01 -9.67 0.89
N THR A 62 -6.63 -8.64 0.29
CA THR A 62 -7.02 -8.68 -1.13
C THR A 62 -5.80 -8.86 -2.03
N CYS A 63 -4.72 -8.11 -1.78
CA CYS A 63 -3.48 -8.27 -2.54
C CYS A 63 -2.90 -9.67 -2.40
N ALA A 64 -2.82 -10.20 -1.18
CA ALA A 64 -2.27 -11.53 -0.91
C ALA A 64 -3.08 -12.65 -1.56
N ALA A 65 -4.41 -12.56 -1.52
CA ALA A 65 -5.30 -13.62 -1.98
C ALA A 65 -5.61 -13.55 -3.48
N LEU A 66 -5.62 -12.34 -4.08
CA LEU A 66 -6.05 -12.15 -5.45
C LEU A 66 -4.85 -11.88 -6.37
N PHE A 67 -4.13 -10.80 -6.15
CA PHE A 67 -3.11 -10.34 -7.09
C PHE A 67 -1.75 -11.04 -6.93
N LEU A 68 -1.38 -11.37 -5.70
CA LEU A 68 -0.12 -12.03 -5.35
C LEU A 68 -0.31 -13.51 -4.97
N ARG A 69 -1.45 -14.09 -5.33
CA ARG A 69 -1.78 -15.48 -4.95
C ARG A 69 -0.74 -16.50 -5.40
N ASP A 70 -0.07 -16.27 -6.52
CA ASP A 70 0.93 -17.17 -7.09
C ASP A 70 2.38 -16.73 -6.78
N ALA A 71 2.58 -15.59 -6.12
CA ALA A 71 3.88 -15.09 -5.74
C ALA A 71 4.55 -16.00 -4.70
N LYS A 72 5.83 -16.31 -4.91
CA LYS A 72 6.67 -17.08 -3.99
C LYS A 72 7.27 -16.18 -2.94
N LEU A 73 7.89 -15.08 -3.36
CA LEU A 73 8.49 -14.08 -2.49
C LEU A 73 7.93 -12.69 -2.81
N THR A 74 7.28 -12.08 -1.84
CA THR A 74 6.84 -10.68 -1.91
C THR A 74 7.78 -9.80 -1.11
N VAL A 75 8.25 -8.72 -1.75
CA VAL A 75 9.09 -7.70 -1.09
C VAL A 75 8.30 -6.42 -0.84
N ASP A 76 8.73 -5.64 0.16
CA ASP A 76 8.12 -4.36 0.51
C ASP A 76 9.20 -3.34 0.90
N PRO A 77 9.49 -2.35 0.05
CA PRO A 77 10.50 -1.33 0.33
C PRO A 77 10.10 -0.32 1.42
N PHE A 78 8.83 -0.28 1.84
CA PHE A 78 8.31 0.65 2.83
C PHE A 78 7.39 -0.09 3.81
N ALA A 79 7.93 -1.10 4.49
CA ALA A 79 7.16 -2.15 5.17
C ALA A 79 6.26 -1.68 6.31
N GLY A 80 6.58 -0.55 6.94
CA GLY A 80 5.75 0.04 7.99
C GLY A 80 5.47 -0.90 9.15
N TRP A 81 4.24 -0.89 9.63
CA TRP A 81 3.82 -1.47 10.89
C TRP A 81 3.54 -2.96 10.89
N GLY A 82 3.59 -3.64 9.72
CA GLY A 82 3.54 -5.09 9.60
C GLY A 82 2.22 -5.66 9.07
N GLU A 83 1.18 -4.86 8.82
CA GLU A 83 -0.11 -5.34 8.32
C GLU A 83 0.03 -6.13 7.01
N ARG A 84 0.86 -5.63 6.09
CA ARG A 84 1.10 -6.28 4.79
C ARG A 84 1.83 -7.61 4.95
N GLY A 85 2.84 -7.64 5.81
CA GLY A 85 3.57 -8.88 6.13
C GLY A 85 2.70 -9.93 6.82
N ASP A 86 1.82 -9.51 7.75
CA ASP A 86 0.87 -10.42 8.41
C ASP A 86 -0.13 -11.00 7.42
N ALA A 87 -0.68 -10.19 6.53
CA ALA A 87 -1.56 -10.67 5.46
C ALA A 87 -0.85 -11.69 4.56
N MET A 88 0.37 -11.41 4.11
CA MET A 88 1.15 -12.36 3.31
C MET A 88 1.42 -13.67 4.06
N LYS A 89 1.82 -13.60 5.35
CA LYS A 89 2.04 -14.76 6.21
C LYS A 89 0.79 -15.63 6.35
N ARG A 90 -0.39 -15.02 6.54
CA ARG A 90 -1.67 -15.76 6.64
C ARG A 90 -2.05 -16.49 5.37
N HIS A 91 -1.60 -15.98 4.23
CA HIS A 91 -1.77 -16.65 2.94
C HIS A 91 -0.62 -17.59 2.58
N ASN A 92 0.24 -17.96 3.56
CA ASN A 92 1.39 -18.83 3.40
C ASN A 92 2.37 -18.34 2.31
N LYS A 93 2.59 -17.00 2.25
CA LYS A 93 3.52 -16.36 1.32
C LYS A 93 4.80 -15.95 2.04
N GLU A 94 5.95 -16.12 1.38
CA GLU A 94 7.17 -15.49 1.86
C GLU A 94 7.10 -13.99 1.67
N TYR A 95 7.56 -13.25 2.70
CA TYR A 95 7.56 -11.80 2.70
C TYR A 95 8.86 -11.26 3.28
N ARG A 96 9.43 -10.24 2.64
CA ARG A 96 10.59 -9.50 3.13
C ARG A 96 10.32 -8.00 3.06
N GLY A 97 10.09 -7.40 4.21
CA GLY A 97 9.89 -5.98 4.36
C GLY A 97 11.17 -5.26 4.79
N PHE A 98 11.33 -4.02 4.32
CA PHE A 98 12.40 -3.11 4.69
C PHE A 98 11.79 -1.79 5.16
N ASP A 99 12.30 -1.24 6.26
CA ASP A 99 11.85 0.05 6.77
C ASP A 99 12.98 0.78 7.49
N LEU A 100 12.94 2.11 7.51
CA LEU A 100 13.90 2.97 8.23
C LEU A 100 13.52 3.18 9.70
N SER A 101 12.28 2.88 10.09
CA SER A 101 11.78 3.12 11.45
C SER A 101 12.02 1.93 12.37
N PRO A 102 12.90 2.05 13.39
CA PRO A 102 13.06 1.01 14.40
C PRO A 102 11.75 0.71 15.14
N GLU A 103 10.91 1.73 15.38
CA GLU A 103 9.62 1.58 16.04
C GLU A 103 8.65 0.75 15.20
N ALA A 104 8.60 0.98 13.88
CA ALA A 104 7.76 0.19 12.98
C ALA A 104 8.22 -1.28 12.94
N ILE A 105 9.52 -1.53 12.87
CA ILE A 105 10.11 -2.88 12.92
C ILE A 105 9.74 -3.60 14.22
N GLU A 106 9.90 -2.92 15.35
CA GLU A 106 9.56 -3.49 16.66
C GLU A 106 8.08 -3.82 16.79
N ASN A 107 7.20 -2.92 16.31
CA ASN A 107 5.75 -3.14 16.32
C ASN A 107 5.37 -4.33 15.44
N ALA A 108 5.89 -4.40 14.21
CA ALA A 108 5.63 -5.51 13.29
C ALA A 108 6.00 -6.86 13.92
N SER A 109 7.16 -6.92 14.59
CA SER A 109 7.61 -8.12 15.28
C SER A 109 6.72 -8.47 16.49
N LYS A 110 6.42 -7.51 17.37
CA LYS A 110 5.65 -7.76 18.59
C LYS A 110 4.20 -8.10 18.32
N LYS A 111 3.58 -7.43 17.35
CA LYS A 111 2.15 -7.54 17.10
C LYS A 111 1.78 -8.64 16.13
N TYR A 112 2.56 -8.79 15.09
CA TYR A 112 2.25 -9.66 13.96
C TYR A 112 3.25 -10.81 13.78
N GLU A 113 4.33 -10.83 14.59
CA GLU A 113 5.45 -11.76 14.37
C GLU A 113 6.01 -11.66 12.94
N VAL A 114 6.05 -10.44 12.41
CA VAL A 114 6.62 -10.11 11.10
C VAL A 114 7.99 -9.50 11.31
N HIS A 115 9.03 -10.13 10.76
CA HIS A 115 10.41 -9.72 10.95
C HIS A 115 10.90 -8.92 9.74
N ASN A 116 10.62 -7.62 9.74
CA ASN A 116 11.13 -6.70 8.75
C ASN A 116 12.60 -6.36 9.03
N THR A 117 13.34 -5.99 8.00
CA THR A 117 14.72 -5.55 8.10
C THR A 117 14.80 -4.04 8.29
N LEU A 118 15.51 -3.59 9.33
CA LEU A 118 15.84 -2.18 9.51
C LEU A 118 16.90 -1.79 8.47
N ALA A 119 16.49 -1.18 7.39
CA ALA A 119 17.37 -0.83 6.27
C ALA A 119 16.80 0.28 5.40
N ASP A 120 17.69 0.98 4.70
CA ASP A 120 17.35 1.96 3.69
C ASP A 120 17.12 1.26 2.34
N SER A 121 15.92 1.33 1.82
CA SER A 121 15.55 0.72 0.52
C SER A 121 16.28 1.32 -0.69
N ARG A 122 16.94 2.48 -0.51
CA ARG A 122 17.82 3.04 -1.53
C ARG A 122 19.17 2.30 -1.66
N THR A 123 19.56 1.53 -0.65
CA THR A 123 20.89 0.89 -0.60
C THR A 123 20.88 -0.58 -0.24
N VAL A 124 19.75 -1.11 0.27
CA VAL A 124 19.63 -2.51 0.71
C VAL A 124 19.87 -3.50 -0.43
N ASP A 125 20.41 -4.67 -0.12
CA ASP A 125 20.45 -5.78 -1.07
C ASP A 125 19.06 -6.38 -1.25
N VAL A 126 18.52 -6.20 -2.46
CA VAL A 126 17.18 -6.68 -2.82
C VAL A 126 17.28 -8.12 -3.32
N PRO A 127 16.55 -9.09 -2.75
CA PRO A 127 16.53 -10.45 -3.27
C PRO A 127 15.79 -10.53 -4.61
N SER A 128 16.07 -11.56 -5.43
CA SER A 128 15.19 -11.91 -6.55
C SER A 128 13.81 -12.24 -6.02
N HIS A 129 12.75 -11.73 -6.67
CA HIS A 129 11.38 -11.84 -6.21
C HIS A 129 10.39 -11.77 -7.37
N ASP A 130 9.20 -12.30 -7.15
CA ASP A 130 8.10 -12.32 -8.11
C ASP A 130 6.85 -11.54 -7.65
N GLY A 131 6.90 -10.95 -6.45
CA GLY A 131 5.86 -10.09 -5.90
C GLY A 131 6.39 -8.84 -5.19
N LEU A 132 5.63 -7.74 -5.25
CA LEU A 132 5.84 -6.56 -4.42
C LEU A 132 4.49 -6.04 -3.93
N LEU A 133 4.41 -5.73 -2.63
CA LEU A 133 3.24 -5.07 -2.02
C LEU A 133 3.72 -3.92 -1.16
N THR A 134 3.40 -2.68 -1.56
CA THR A 134 3.93 -1.52 -0.86
C THR A 134 3.00 -0.30 -0.89
N CYS A 135 3.26 0.62 0.04
CA CYS A 135 2.68 1.95 0.09
C CYS A 135 3.80 2.92 0.46
N PRO A 136 4.29 3.73 -0.48
CA PRO A 136 5.36 4.69 -0.20
C PRO A 136 4.88 5.80 0.73
N PRO A 137 5.78 6.53 1.41
CA PRO A 137 5.41 7.76 2.10
C PRO A 137 4.87 8.79 1.10
N TYR A 138 3.91 9.61 1.55
CA TYR A 138 3.30 10.64 0.71
C TYR A 138 4.00 12.00 0.89
N TRP A 139 5.29 12.05 0.63
CA TRP A 139 6.15 13.23 0.74
C TRP A 139 5.87 14.05 2.00
N SER A 140 5.44 15.33 1.84
CA SER A 140 5.21 16.26 2.95
C SER A 140 3.94 15.99 3.76
N LEU A 141 3.07 15.09 3.30
CA LEU A 141 1.78 14.82 3.94
C LEU A 141 1.94 14.07 5.28
N GLU A 142 2.93 13.20 5.35
CA GLU A 142 3.23 12.38 6.52
C GLU A 142 4.72 12.57 6.89
N LYS A 143 4.98 12.73 8.17
CA LYS A 143 6.35 12.81 8.68
C LYS A 143 6.62 11.63 9.58
N TYR A 144 7.48 10.75 9.11
CA TYR A 144 7.90 9.57 9.84
C TYR A 144 9.09 9.86 10.77
N ALA A 145 9.37 8.95 11.70
CA ALA A 145 10.52 9.08 12.59
C ALA A 145 11.83 8.89 11.81
N GLY A 146 12.83 9.73 12.11
CA GLY A 146 14.14 9.69 11.48
C GLY A 146 14.40 10.86 10.54
N ASP A 147 15.68 11.09 10.22
CA ASP A 147 16.10 12.26 9.45
C ASP A 147 16.38 11.97 7.97
N ASN A 148 16.34 10.69 7.57
CA ASN A 148 16.76 10.22 6.25
C ASN A 148 15.63 9.65 5.37
N GLY A 149 14.36 9.74 5.78
CA GLY A 149 13.24 9.21 5.00
C GLY A 149 12.97 10.03 3.72
N LEU A 150 12.26 9.44 2.76
CA LEU A 150 11.79 10.14 1.55
C LEU A 150 10.87 11.32 1.92
N ASP A 151 10.14 11.23 3.03
CA ASP A 151 9.31 12.28 3.61
C ASP A 151 10.09 13.52 4.07
N ARG A 152 11.44 13.44 4.09
CA ARG A 152 12.34 14.56 4.43
C ARG A 152 12.88 15.30 3.20
N CYS A 153 12.59 14.84 2.01
CA CYS A 153 12.93 15.58 0.79
C CYS A 153 12.27 16.96 0.83
N LYS A 154 13.05 18.01 0.59
CA LYS A 154 12.56 19.39 0.64
C LYS A 154 11.66 19.70 -0.55
N GLU A 155 12.02 19.17 -1.72
CA GLU A 155 11.36 19.44 -2.98
C GLU A 155 10.65 18.18 -3.50
N TRP A 156 9.49 18.39 -4.13
CA TRP A 156 8.70 17.31 -4.73
C TRP A 156 9.49 16.48 -5.75
N GLU A 157 10.22 17.14 -6.65
CA GLU A 157 10.97 16.44 -7.69
C GLU A 157 12.15 15.64 -7.10
N THR A 158 12.74 16.10 -6.00
CA THR A 158 13.73 15.31 -5.26
C THR A 158 13.11 14.06 -4.66
N PHE A 159 11.91 14.19 -4.05
CA PHE A 159 11.17 13.05 -3.55
C PHE A 159 10.86 12.03 -4.67
N ILE A 160 10.36 12.49 -5.82
CA ILE A 160 10.07 11.64 -6.97
C ILE A 160 11.33 10.93 -7.48
N SER A 161 12.47 11.64 -7.54
CA SER A 161 13.75 11.03 -7.94
C SER A 161 14.23 9.94 -7.00
N GLU A 162 14.14 10.16 -5.69
CA GLU A 162 14.50 9.16 -4.67
C GLU A 162 13.52 7.97 -4.70
N TYR A 163 12.24 8.22 -4.91
CA TYR A 163 11.22 7.19 -5.06
C TYR A 163 11.44 6.35 -6.34
N ASP A 164 11.72 6.99 -7.49
CA ASP A 164 12.12 6.31 -8.74
C ASP A 164 13.35 5.42 -8.50
N HIS A 165 14.35 5.94 -7.77
CA HIS A 165 15.56 5.18 -7.44
C HIS A 165 15.22 3.90 -6.66
N VAL A 166 14.37 3.98 -5.61
CA VAL A 166 13.93 2.79 -4.85
C VAL A 166 13.21 1.81 -5.77
N LEU A 167 12.20 2.25 -6.53
CA LEU A 167 11.45 1.37 -7.43
C LEU A 167 12.35 0.72 -8.48
N SER A 168 13.31 1.47 -9.03
CA SER A 168 14.28 0.96 -10.02
C SER A 168 15.14 -0.16 -9.46
N ARG A 169 15.61 -0.02 -8.21
CA ARG A 169 16.40 -1.06 -7.55
C ARG A 169 15.60 -2.34 -7.37
N PHE A 170 14.37 -2.25 -6.86
CA PHE A 170 13.50 -3.41 -6.68
C PHE A 170 13.11 -4.02 -8.03
N ALA A 171 12.75 -3.20 -9.01
CA ALA A 171 12.40 -3.67 -10.36
C ALA A 171 13.55 -4.40 -11.07
N SER A 172 14.81 -4.01 -10.81
CA SER A 172 15.98 -4.69 -11.39
C SER A 172 16.15 -6.13 -10.92
N MET A 173 15.63 -6.46 -9.73
CA MET A 173 15.67 -7.78 -9.11
C MET A 173 14.36 -8.56 -9.28
N ALA A 174 13.35 -7.96 -9.90
CA ALA A 174 12.08 -8.62 -10.16
C ALA A 174 12.21 -9.65 -11.28
N GLU A 175 11.63 -10.82 -11.09
CA GLU A 175 11.53 -11.86 -12.10
C GLU A 175 10.59 -11.44 -13.25
N SER A 176 10.74 -12.05 -14.43
CA SER A 176 9.78 -11.86 -15.53
C SER A 176 8.39 -12.34 -15.08
N GLY A 177 7.35 -11.57 -15.38
CA GLY A 177 5.99 -11.85 -14.93
C GLY A 177 5.68 -11.42 -13.48
N ALA A 178 6.64 -10.84 -12.76
CA ALA A 178 6.43 -10.36 -11.39
C ALA A 178 5.22 -9.42 -11.29
N THR A 179 4.50 -9.50 -10.17
CA THR A 179 3.33 -8.68 -9.89
C THR A 179 3.64 -7.66 -8.80
N TYR A 180 3.41 -6.39 -9.08
CA TYR A 180 3.60 -5.29 -8.14
C TYR A 180 2.27 -4.65 -7.78
N CYS A 181 1.95 -4.61 -6.50
CA CYS A 181 0.78 -3.95 -5.91
C CYS A 181 1.27 -2.70 -5.17
N ILE A 182 1.01 -1.53 -5.72
CA ILE A 182 1.47 -0.26 -5.15
C ILE A 182 0.25 0.60 -4.82
N MET A 183 0.06 0.90 -3.53
CA MET A 183 -0.99 1.82 -3.09
C MET A 183 -0.41 3.23 -2.96
N THR A 184 -1.08 4.20 -3.59
CA THR A 184 -0.70 5.61 -3.57
C THR A 184 -1.91 6.49 -3.38
N GLY A 185 -1.69 7.69 -2.86
CA GLY A 185 -2.71 8.72 -2.76
C GLY A 185 -2.23 10.03 -3.37
N ASP A 186 -3.14 10.72 -4.04
CA ASP A 186 -2.91 12.07 -4.51
C ASP A 186 -3.44 13.06 -3.47
N TRP A 187 -2.81 14.20 -3.35
CA TRP A 187 -3.26 15.22 -2.40
C TRP A 187 -3.05 16.63 -2.94
N ARG A 188 -3.49 17.59 -2.17
CA ARG A 188 -3.31 19.01 -2.46
C ARG A 188 -2.76 19.71 -1.24
N ASP A 189 -1.74 20.52 -1.46
CA ASP A 189 -1.14 21.37 -0.46
C ASP A 189 -0.91 22.76 -1.05
N ASP A 190 -1.30 23.80 -0.32
CA ASP A 190 -1.23 25.21 -0.73
C ASP A 190 -1.66 25.45 -2.20
N GLY A 191 -2.79 24.88 -2.60
CA GLY A 191 -3.33 24.99 -3.96
C GLY A 191 -2.67 24.09 -5.02
N THR A 192 -1.48 23.55 -4.77
CA THR A 192 -0.78 22.65 -5.66
C THR A 192 -1.31 21.23 -5.55
N TYR A 193 -1.52 20.57 -6.67
CA TYR A 193 -1.92 19.18 -6.75
C TYR A 193 -0.71 18.27 -6.96
N TYR A 194 -0.53 17.30 -6.09
CA TYR A 194 0.55 16.32 -6.14
C TYR A 194 -0.01 14.97 -6.59
N ASP A 195 0.40 14.54 -7.77
CA ASP A 195 -0.12 13.39 -8.52
C ASP A 195 0.77 12.14 -8.37
N LEU A 196 0.97 11.68 -7.13
CA LEU A 196 1.85 10.54 -6.84
C LEU A 196 1.42 9.27 -7.59
N THR A 197 0.12 9.06 -7.76
CA THR A 197 -0.42 7.92 -8.50
C THR A 197 0.06 7.92 -9.95
N PHE A 198 -0.07 9.05 -10.63
CA PHE A 198 0.38 9.18 -12.02
C PHE A 198 1.91 9.08 -12.16
N ARG A 199 2.66 9.70 -11.23
CA ARG A 199 4.12 9.59 -11.19
C ARG A 199 4.57 8.14 -11.02
N THR A 200 3.91 7.37 -10.13
CA THR A 200 4.17 5.95 -9.96
C THR A 200 3.93 5.17 -11.25
N GLU A 201 2.84 5.44 -11.97
CA GLU A 201 2.56 4.77 -13.24
C GLU A 201 3.63 5.06 -14.29
N LEU A 202 4.08 6.31 -14.40
CA LEU A 202 5.16 6.68 -15.33
C LEU A 202 6.48 5.97 -15.00
N ILE A 203 6.84 5.91 -13.72
CA ILE A 203 8.05 5.21 -13.25
C ILE A 203 7.95 3.72 -13.61
N MET A 204 6.84 3.07 -13.26
CA MET A 204 6.66 1.65 -13.50
C MET A 204 6.66 1.30 -14.99
N HIS A 205 6.05 2.13 -15.82
CA HIS A 205 6.10 1.96 -17.27
C HIS A 205 7.53 2.06 -17.82
N LYS A 206 8.31 3.04 -17.38
CA LYS A 206 9.74 3.19 -17.72
C LYS A 206 10.56 1.95 -17.32
N LEU A 207 10.18 1.28 -16.22
CA LEU A 207 10.85 0.09 -15.70
C LEU A 207 10.38 -1.24 -16.36
N GLY A 208 9.55 -1.17 -17.40
CA GLY A 208 9.08 -2.33 -18.15
C GLY A 208 7.87 -3.04 -17.53
N PHE A 209 7.14 -2.35 -16.67
CA PHE A 209 5.87 -2.86 -16.13
C PHE A 209 4.68 -2.23 -16.84
N ILE A 210 3.63 -3.03 -17.00
CA ILE A 210 2.35 -2.58 -17.54
C ILE A 210 1.27 -2.60 -16.44
N PRO A 211 0.32 -1.65 -16.43
CA PRO A 211 -0.84 -1.74 -15.55
C PRO A 211 -1.65 -2.99 -15.87
N PHE A 212 -1.96 -3.77 -14.85
CA PHE A 212 -2.78 -4.96 -14.93
C PHE A 212 -4.18 -4.70 -14.38
N ASP A 213 -4.26 -3.98 -13.25
CA ASP A 213 -5.54 -3.62 -12.61
C ASP A 213 -5.40 -2.35 -11.79
N LYS A 214 -6.54 -1.70 -11.48
CA LYS A 214 -6.63 -0.52 -10.62
C LYS A 214 -7.84 -0.62 -9.71
N VAL A 215 -7.62 -0.45 -8.41
CA VAL A 215 -8.67 -0.46 -7.39
C VAL A 215 -8.71 0.88 -6.69
N VAL A 216 -9.87 1.50 -6.70
CA VAL A 216 -10.14 2.71 -5.91
C VAL A 216 -10.39 2.30 -4.46
N VAL A 217 -9.56 2.74 -3.56
CA VAL A 217 -9.69 2.50 -2.12
C VAL A 217 -10.38 3.70 -1.48
N SER A 218 -11.69 3.62 -1.30
CA SER A 218 -12.51 4.73 -0.80
C SER A 218 -12.41 4.87 0.71
N ARG A 219 -12.23 6.10 1.19
CA ARG A 219 -12.16 6.48 2.60
C ARG A 219 -13.20 7.52 2.99
N LEU A 220 -14.42 7.41 2.49
CA LEU A 220 -15.49 8.40 2.68
C LEU A 220 -15.83 8.71 4.15
N GLY A 221 -15.59 7.80 5.08
CA GLY A 221 -15.86 7.95 6.51
C GLY A 221 -14.91 8.84 7.30
N ILE A 222 -13.92 9.49 6.67
CA ILE A 222 -12.92 10.29 7.41
C ILE A 222 -13.52 11.60 7.92
N SER A 223 -13.40 11.83 9.22
CA SER A 223 -13.93 13.04 9.88
C SER A 223 -13.38 14.36 9.33
N LYS A 224 -12.13 14.37 8.85
CA LYS A 224 -11.49 15.54 8.25
C LYS A 224 -12.16 16.03 6.97
N VAL A 225 -12.87 15.17 6.23
CA VAL A 225 -13.58 15.56 5.00
C VAL A 225 -14.56 16.68 5.27
N LYS A 226 -15.37 16.57 6.32
CA LYS A 226 -16.37 17.59 6.68
C LYS A 226 -15.76 18.97 6.94
N ILE A 227 -14.55 19.01 7.48
CA ILE A 227 -13.82 20.26 7.78
C ILE A 227 -13.28 20.87 6.49
N MET A 228 -12.85 20.07 5.53
CA MET A 228 -12.24 20.53 4.30
C MET A 228 -13.24 20.95 3.21
N LEU A 229 -14.47 20.43 3.24
CA LEU A 229 -15.50 20.69 2.23
C LEU A 229 -15.80 22.18 1.99
N PRO A 230 -15.96 23.05 3.02
CA PRO A 230 -16.23 24.48 2.80
C PRO A 230 -15.10 25.17 2.03
N GLN A 231 -13.85 24.88 2.37
CA GLN A 231 -12.69 25.42 1.68
C GLN A 231 -12.61 24.92 0.24
N ALA A 232 -12.78 23.61 0.04
CA ALA A 232 -12.74 22.99 -1.29
C ALA A 232 -13.82 23.58 -2.21
N LYS A 233 -15.04 23.77 -1.69
CA LYS A 233 -16.15 24.41 -2.41
C LYS A 233 -15.82 25.85 -2.80
N ARG A 234 -15.23 26.62 -1.88
CA ARG A 234 -14.83 28.00 -2.14
C ARG A 234 -13.73 28.12 -3.19
N LEU A 235 -12.79 27.19 -3.19
CA LEU A 235 -11.60 27.21 -4.08
C LEU A 235 -11.80 26.37 -5.36
N GLY A 236 -12.97 25.74 -5.56
CA GLY A 236 -13.32 25.06 -6.81
C GLY A 236 -12.58 23.73 -7.05
N TYR A 237 -12.23 22.98 -5.97
CA TYR A 237 -11.62 21.67 -6.10
C TYR A 237 -12.34 20.60 -5.26
N THR A 238 -12.03 19.33 -5.48
CA THR A 238 -12.58 18.21 -4.71
C THR A 238 -11.67 17.82 -3.55
N VAL A 239 -12.25 17.46 -2.40
CA VAL A 239 -11.52 16.80 -1.32
C VAL A 239 -11.19 15.37 -1.75
N LYS A 240 -9.94 14.95 -1.61
CA LYS A 240 -9.51 13.59 -1.89
C LYS A 240 -9.97 12.66 -0.76
N VAL A 241 -10.73 11.64 -1.12
CA VAL A 241 -11.34 10.67 -0.19
C VAL A 241 -11.03 9.23 -0.59
N HIS A 242 -10.05 9.05 -1.45
CA HIS A 242 -9.63 7.74 -1.92
C HIS A 242 -8.13 7.70 -2.12
N GLU A 243 -7.60 6.50 -2.09
CA GLU A 243 -6.29 6.12 -2.57
C GLU A 243 -6.45 5.19 -3.77
N MET A 244 -5.39 4.98 -4.51
CA MET A 244 -5.36 4.09 -5.66
C MET A 244 -4.40 2.94 -5.40
N LEU A 245 -4.91 1.72 -5.44
CA LEU A 245 -4.09 0.54 -5.56
C LEU A 245 -3.92 0.23 -7.05
N THR A 246 -2.71 0.42 -7.56
CA THR A 246 -2.38 0.04 -8.94
C THR A 246 -1.59 -1.26 -8.92
N VAL A 247 -2.04 -2.22 -9.72
CA VAL A 247 -1.40 -3.52 -9.91
C VAL A 247 -0.68 -3.52 -11.25
N PHE A 248 0.59 -3.88 -11.23
CA PHE A 248 1.45 -3.93 -12.41
C PHE A 248 1.96 -5.35 -12.66
N LYS A 249 2.23 -5.66 -13.91
CA LYS A 249 2.91 -6.88 -14.35
C LYS A 249 4.20 -6.53 -15.07
N LYS A 250 5.30 -7.19 -14.73
CA LYS A 250 6.57 -7.08 -15.45
C LYS A 250 6.48 -7.86 -16.77
N LEU A 251 6.86 -7.21 -17.86
CA LEU A 251 6.95 -7.84 -19.19
C LEU A 251 8.13 -8.81 -19.28
#